data_74083bef072796251d9da87749b83d03
#
_entry.id   74083bef072796251d9da87749b83d03
#
_cell.length_a   1.000
_cell.length_b   1.000
_cell.length_c   1.000
_cell.angle_alpha   90.00
_cell.angle_beta   90.00
_cell.angle_gamma   90.00
#
_symmetry.space_group_name_H-M   'P 1'
#
loop_
_entity.id
_entity.type
_entity.pdbx_description
1 polymer ?
#
loop_
_entity_poly.entity_id
_entity_poly.type
_entity_poly.pdbx_seq_one_letter_code
_entity_poly.pdbx_strand_id
1 'polypeptide(L)'
;MSENNKMEKEISELYRLFKKYKLAPDFASRCSPYGEERREVAEYLEDTSLHYIDKEMIDYYCFKAIYTMGDEQDLKYFLPRLIELMVMEDSLCNYLFKKIKMSGFEQWDTVEQKLIYKICEQYFILRLNGQSDGTLSSVLDDYVELFDLEPFYQIWFNAEKESAIDHFIIEAEHQCIAKVFYWKYVDKLETIYLETTDLKLKKKLDKFLDQHQSYLKDLYL
;
A
#
# COMPACT_ATOMS: atom_id res chain seq x y z
N MET A 1 -1.25 22.95 3.70
CA MET A 1 -0.11 22.14 3.22
C MET A 1 -0.72 21.10 2.32
N SER A 2 -0.25 20.92 1.09
CA SER A 2 -0.79 19.90 0.19
C SER A 2 -0.49 18.49 0.74
N GLU A 3 -1.30 17.50 0.38
CA GLU A 3 -1.09 16.10 0.81
C GLU A 3 0.29 15.58 0.35
N ASN A 4 0.74 16.00 -0.85
CA ASN A 4 2.06 15.66 -1.36
C ASN A 4 3.19 16.20 -0.47
N ASN A 5 3.13 17.46 -0.02
CA ASN A 5 4.14 18.03 0.88
C ASN A 5 4.18 17.29 2.25
N LYS A 6 3.04 16.74 2.66
CA LYS A 6 2.96 15.95 3.88
C LYS A 6 3.66 14.59 3.69
N MET A 7 3.42 13.94 2.55
CA MET A 7 4.06 12.67 2.20
C MET A 7 5.58 12.79 2.09
N GLU A 8 6.08 13.81 1.39
CA GLU A 8 7.53 14.07 1.28
C GLU A 8 8.19 14.25 2.66
N LYS A 9 7.48 14.90 3.59
CA LYS A 9 7.96 15.04 4.96
C LYS A 9 8.04 13.70 5.67
N GLU A 10 7.03 12.83 5.54
CA GLU A 10 7.04 11.50 6.16
C GLU A 10 8.14 10.62 5.58
N ILE A 11 8.37 10.68 4.27
CA ILE A 11 9.49 9.96 3.62
C ILE A 11 10.84 10.49 4.14
N SER A 12 11.02 11.80 4.26
CA SER A 12 12.24 12.39 4.83
C SER A 12 12.48 11.93 6.27
N GLU A 13 11.42 11.84 7.07
CA GLU A 13 11.47 11.34 8.44
C GLU A 13 11.82 9.84 8.48
N LEU A 14 11.32 9.05 7.53
CA LEU A 14 11.65 7.63 7.40
C LEU A 14 13.14 7.44 7.17
N TYR A 15 13.74 8.16 6.22
CA TYR A 15 15.19 8.12 5.99
C TYR A 15 15.97 8.53 7.26
N ARG A 16 15.52 9.57 7.96
CA ARG A 16 16.16 10.04 9.18
C ARG A 16 16.11 8.98 10.30
N LEU A 17 14.95 8.35 10.50
CA LEU A 17 14.75 7.37 11.56
C LEU A 17 15.55 6.08 11.28
N PHE A 18 15.57 5.63 10.03
CA PHE A 18 16.23 4.40 9.62
C PHE A 18 17.74 4.59 9.31
N LYS A 19 18.28 5.80 9.37
CA LYS A 19 19.72 6.08 9.20
C LYS A 19 20.65 5.30 10.14
N LYS A 20 20.11 4.84 11.27
CA LYS A 20 20.84 4.00 12.24
C LYS A 20 21.17 2.60 11.71
N TYR A 21 20.41 2.08 10.75
CA TYR A 21 20.68 0.82 10.08
C TYR A 21 21.74 1.05 9.01
N LYS A 22 22.68 0.12 8.93
CA LYS A 22 23.79 0.16 7.97
C LYS A 22 23.81 -1.14 7.21
N LEU A 23 24.03 -1.05 5.91
CA LEU A 23 24.32 -2.24 5.13
C LEU A 23 25.64 -2.83 5.63
N ALA A 24 25.68 -4.13 5.83
CA ALA A 24 26.92 -4.78 6.20
C ALA A 24 27.93 -4.71 5.04
N PRO A 25 29.23 -4.45 5.31
CA PRO A 25 30.24 -4.32 4.26
C PRO A 25 30.48 -5.58 3.44
N ASP A 26 29.94 -6.70 3.88
CA ASP A 26 30.02 -8.01 3.24
C ASP A 26 28.65 -8.48 2.69
N PHE A 27 27.72 -7.56 2.47
CA PHE A 27 26.34 -7.85 2.06
C PHE A 27 26.31 -8.76 0.82
N ALA A 28 27.02 -8.39 -0.26
CA ALA A 28 27.02 -9.16 -1.49
C ALA A 28 27.55 -10.59 -1.28
N SER A 29 28.57 -10.75 -0.44
CA SER A 29 29.14 -12.07 -0.15
C SER A 29 28.27 -12.95 0.74
N ARG A 30 27.37 -12.35 1.55
CA ARG A 30 26.38 -13.07 2.36
C ARG A 30 25.14 -13.49 1.58
N CYS A 31 24.91 -12.88 0.42
CA CYS A 31 23.81 -13.28 -0.45
C CYS A 31 24.06 -14.69 -1.00
N SER A 32 22.98 -15.45 -1.18
CA SER A 32 23.09 -16.82 -1.72
C SER A 32 23.84 -16.82 -3.06
N PRO A 33 24.84 -17.69 -3.24
CA PRO A 33 25.69 -17.69 -4.43
C PRO A 33 25.03 -18.23 -5.70
N TYR A 34 23.77 -18.67 -5.59
CA TYR A 34 23.06 -19.27 -6.72
C TYR A 34 22.46 -18.20 -7.64
N GLY A 35 23.01 -18.10 -8.86
CA GLY A 35 22.56 -17.22 -9.94
C GLY A 35 23.44 -15.99 -10.12
N GLU A 36 23.92 -15.79 -11.35
CA GLU A 36 24.78 -14.66 -11.73
C GLU A 36 24.06 -13.34 -11.52
N GLU A 37 22.81 -13.24 -11.98
CA GLU A 37 21.95 -12.07 -11.79
C GLU A 37 21.84 -11.61 -10.32
N ARG A 38 21.72 -12.57 -9.39
CA ARG A 38 21.63 -12.23 -7.95
C ARG A 38 22.92 -11.64 -7.41
N ARG A 39 24.05 -12.14 -7.86
CA ARG A 39 25.37 -11.62 -7.48
C ARG A 39 25.54 -10.19 -8.01
N GLU A 40 25.23 -9.97 -9.28
CA GLU A 40 25.31 -8.64 -9.91
C GLU A 40 24.42 -7.63 -9.19
N VAL A 41 23.17 -8.01 -8.85
CA VAL A 41 22.28 -7.14 -8.07
C VAL A 41 22.84 -6.89 -6.67
N ALA A 42 23.39 -7.89 -5.99
CA ALA A 42 23.93 -7.73 -4.64
C ALA A 42 25.16 -6.81 -4.63
N GLU A 43 26.08 -6.96 -5.59
CA GLU A 43 27.23 -6.08 -5.79
C GLU A 43 26.80 -4.65 -6.10
N TYR A 44 25.82 -4.47 -7.00
CA TYR A 44 25.24 -3.15 -7.30
C TYR A 44 24.65 -2.48 -6.05
N LEU A 45 23.88 -3.21 -5.25
CA LEU A 45 23.25 -2.68 -4.03
C LEU A 45 24.28 -2.32 -2.95
N GLU A 46 25.39 -3.08 -2.84
CA GLU A 46 26.47 -2.80 -1.90
C GLU A 46 27.24 -1.52 -2.28
N ASP A 47 27.46 -1.31 -3.58
CA ASP A 47 28.24 -0.19 -4.11
C ASP A 47 27.42 1.10 -4.31
N THR A 48 26.08 1.02 -4.32
CA THR A 48 25.21 2.14 -4.63
C THR A 48 24.63 2.79 -3.37
N SER A 49 24.75 4.13 -3.28
CA SER A 49 24.10 4.87 -2.19
C SER A 49 22.58 4.72 -2.25
N LEU A 50 21.96 4.52 -1.10
CA LEU A 50 20.54 4.15 -0.92
C LEU A 50 19.56 4.98 -1.78
N HIS A 51 19.74 6.31 -1.84
CA HIS A 51 18.87 7.21 -2.63
C HIS A 51 18.99 7.05 -4.16
N TYR A 52 20.08 6.44 -4.64
CA TYR A 52 20.37 6.30 -6.07
C TYR A 52 20.13 4.88 -6.57
N ILE A 53 19.66 3.98 -5.70
CA ILE A 53 19.32 2.61 -6.11
C ILE A 53 18.12 2.65 -7.05
N ASP A 54 18.32 2.06 -8.23
CA ASP A 54 17.29 1.94 -9.26
C ASP A 54 16.13 1.03 -8.79
N LYS A 55 14.95 1.35 -9.28
CA LYS A 55 13.72 0.62 -8.96
C LYS A 55 13.85 -0.88 -9.25
N GLU A 56 14.31 -1.25 -10.44
CA GLU A 56 14.41 -2.65 -10.86
C GLU A 56 15.31 -3.46 -9.90
N MET A 57 16.43 -2.88 -9.49
CA MET A 57 17.39 -3.52 -8.58
C MET A 57 16.84 -3.69 -7.17
N ILE A 58 16.14 -2.67 -6.66
CA ILE A 58 15.56 -2.74 -5.31
C ILE A 58 14.30 -3.63 -5.26
N ASP A 59 13.53 -3.69 -6.35
CA ASP A 59 12.37 -4.60 -6.46
C ASP A 59 12.85 -6.07 -6.52
N TYR A 60 13.91 -6.34 -7.26
CA TYR A 60 14.54 -7.67 -7.25
C TYR A 60 15.02 -8.05 -5.84
N TYR A 61 15.68 -7.13 -5.14
CA TYR A 61 16.06 -7.31 -3.74
C TYR A 61 14.85 -7.61 -2.87
N CYS A 62 13.80 -6.79 -2.94
CA CYS A 62 12.60 -6.95 -2.13
C CYS A 62 11.99 -8.35 -2.28
N PHE A 63 11.91 -8.87 -3.50
CA PHE A 63 11.44 -10.22 -3.75
C PHE A 63 12.30 -11.29 -3.05
N LYS A 64 13.62 -11.10 -3.00
CA LYS A 64 14.60 -12.05 -2.45
C LYS A 64 14.96 -11.81 -0.98
N ALA A 65 14.65 -10.63 -0.44
CA ALA A 65 15.02 -10.22 0.91
C ALA A 65 14.62 -11.25 1.96
N ILE A 66 15.45 -11.40 3.00
CA ILE A 66 15.29 -12.34 4.14
C ILE A 66 15.46 -13.83 3.75
N TYR A 67 15.15 -14.19 2.52
CA TYR A 67 15.30 -15.61 2.08
C TYR A 67 16.69 -15.93 1.55
N THR A 68 17.19 -15.08 0.64
CA THR A 68 18.42 -15.35 -0.12
C THR A 68 19.32 -14.13 -0.30
N MET A 69 18.84 -12.96 0.06
CA MET A 69 19.56 -11.69 -0.01
C MET A 69 19.39 -10.93 1.30
N GLY A 70 20.45 -10.95 2.12
CA GLY A 70 20.49 -10.25 3.38
C GLY A 70 19.58 -10.81 4.48
N ASP A 71 19.49 -10.06 5.55
CA ASP A 71 18.72 -10.36 6.75
C ASP A 71 17.75 -9.21 7.12
N GLU A 72 17.20 -9.24 8.33
CA GLU A 72 16.29 -8.21 8.85
C GLU A 72 16.95 -6.82 8.90
N GLN A 73 18.24 -6.73 9.27
CA GLN A 73 18.93 -5.44 9.38
C GLN A 73 19.17 -4.84 7.98
N ASP A 74 19.49 -5.68 7.00
CA ASP A 74 19.62 -5.25 5.61
C ASP A 74 18.27 -4.78 5.04
N LEU A 75 17.16 -5.48 5.36
CA LEU A 75 15.83 -5.00 4.98
C LEU A 75 15.54 -3.62 5.57
N LYS A 76 15.84 -3.40 6.86
CA LYS A 76 15.65 -2.09 7.50
C LYS A 76 16.52 -1.01 6.86
N TYR A 77 17.71 -1.34 6.39
CA TYR A 77 18.55 -0.40 5.65
C TYR A 77 17.92 0.02 4.32
N PHE A 78 17.36 -0.93 3.55
CA PHE A 78 16.76 -0.65 2.25
C PHE A 78 15.32 -0.12 2.32
N LEU A 79 14.65 -0.27 3.46
CA LEU A 79 13.22 0.05 3.63
C LEU A 79 12.84 1.48 3.24
N PRO A 80 13.61 2.54 3.59
CA PRO A 80 13.26 3.90 3.18
C PRO A 80 13.14 4.05 1.66
N ARG A 81 14.04 3.43 0.88
CA ARG A 81 14.00 3.48 -0.58
C ARG A 81 12.83 2.68 -1.15
N LEU A 82 12.53 1.50 -0.59
CA LEU A 82 11.39 0.69 -0.98
C LEU A 82 10.06 1.42 -0.78
N ILE A 83 9.87 2.04 0.39
CA ILE A 83 8.66 2.80 0.69
C ILE A 83 8.59 4.10 -0.14
N GLU A 84 9.70 4.80 -0.35
CA GLU A 84 9.75 5.99 -1.21
C GLU A 84 9.25 5.66 -2.62
N LEU A 85 9.76 4.60 -3.24
CA LEU A 85 9.35 4.18 -4.59
C LEU A 85 7.89 3.72 -4.62
N MET A 86 7.43 3.00 -3.60
CA MET A 86 6.03 2.63 -3.47
C MET A 86 5.12 3.86 -3.53
N VAL A 87 5.48 4.91 -2.81
CA VAL A 87 4.63 6.10 -2.66
C VAL A 87 4.76 7.07 -3.83
N MET A 88 5.99 7.29 -4.32
CA MET A 88 6.28 8.33 -5.32
C MET A 88 6.10 7.85 -6.76
N GLU A 89 6.32 6.57 -7.02
CA GLU A 89 6.22 5.99 -8.35
C GLU A 89 5.02 5.03 -8.51
N ASP A 90 4.16 4.95 -7.48
CA ASP A 90 3.04 4.01 -7.42
C ASP A 90 3.48 2.56 -7.70
N SER A 91 4.69 2.25 -7.27
CA SER A 91 5.33 0.96 -7.47
C SER A 91 5.23 0.12 -6.22
N LEU A 92 4.17 -0.69 -6.14
CA LEU A 92 4.06 -1.70 -5.10
C LEU A 92 4.99 -2.87 -5.42
N CYS A 93 5.99 -3.08 -4.59
CA CYS A 93 6.60 -4.39 -4.50
C CYS A 93 5.62 -5.32 -3.78
N ASN A 94 4.94 -6.20 -4.50
CA ASN A 94 3.89 -7.11 -4.00
C ASN A 94 4.33 -7.97 -2.79
N TYR A 95 5.58 -7.91 -2.40
CA TYR A 95 6.14 -8.68 -1.30
C TYR A 95 6.62 -7.82 -0.13
N LEU A 96 6.61 -6.47 -0.25
CA LEU A 96 7.20 -5.59 0.73
C LEU A 96 6.62 -5.80 2.13
N PHE A 97 5.29 -5.76 2.26
CA PHE A 97 4.62 -5.91 3.56
C PHE A 97 4.81 -7.30 4.15
N LYS A 98 4.80 -8.32 3.31
CA LYS A 98 5.14 -9.68 3.73
C LYS A 98 6.58 -9.80 4.25
N LYS A 99 7.54 -9.12 3.61
CA LYS A 99 8.94 -9.08 4.07
C LYS A 99 9.10 -8.33 5.39
N ILE A 100 8.40 -7.20 5.53
CA ILE A 100 8.35 -6.45 6.79
C ILE A 100 7.79 -7.33 7.91
N LYS A 101 6.69 -8.05 7.68
CA LYS A 101 6.13 -9.01 8.66
C LYS A 101 7.14 -10.09 9.04
N MET A 102 7.76 -10.71 8.04
CA MET A 102 8.76 -11.77 8.26
C MET A 102 9.98 -11.30 9.02
N SER A 103 10.33 -10.02 8.95
CA SER A 103 11.40 -9.42 9.74
C SER A 103 11.03 -9.12 11.19
N GLY A 104 9.88 -9.61 11.66
CA GLY A 104 9.45 -9.42 13.04
C GLY A 104 8.93 -8.01 13.34
N PHE A 105 8.19 -7.41 12.42
CA PHE A 105 7.65 -6.04 12.54
C PHE A 105 7.01 -5.74 13.90
N GLU A 106 6.31 -6.70 14.49
CA GLU A 106 5.68 -6.55 15.81
C GLU A 106 6.69 -6.28 16.95
N GLN A 107 7.97 -6.62 16.73
CA GLN A 107 9.06 -6.44 17.68
C GLN A 107 9.90 -5.19 17.37
N TRP A 108 9.60 -4.46 16.31
CA TRP A 108 10.32 -3.26 15.95
C TRP A 108 10.03 -2.14 16.95
N ASP A 109 10.87 -1.09 16.93
CA ASP A 109 10.63 0.12 17.71
C ASP A 109 9.24 0.70 17.39
N THR A 110 8.48 1.03 18.44
CA THR A 110 7.13 1.59 18.30
C THR A 110 7.10 2.86 17.44
N VAL A 111 8.19 3.64 17.44
CA VAL A 111 8.30 4.85 16.59
C VAL A 111 8.41 4.45 15.11
N GLU A 112 9.15 3.38 14.79
CA GLU A 112 9.26 2.85 13.43
C GLU A 112 7.92 2.32 12.94
N GLN A 113 7.24 1.50 13.75
CA GLN A 113 5.92 0.96 13.42
C GLN A 113 4.90 2.07 13.16
N LYS A 114 4.84 3.08 14.03
CA LYS A 114 3.92 4.22 13.89
C LYS A 114 4.20 5.05 12.64
N LEU A 115 5.46 5.24 12.29
CA LEU A 115 5.81 6.00 11.09
C LEU A 115 5.41 5.25 9.82
N ILE A 116 5.67 3.94 9.76
CA ILE A 116 5.25 3.10 8.64
C ILE A 116 3.72 3.11 8.49
N TYR A 117 2.99 2.89 9.58
CA TYR A 117 1.52 2.98 9.59
C TYR A 117 1.04 4.33 9.04
N LYS A 118 1.62 5.42 9.51
CA LYS A 118 1.26 6.78 9.09
C LYS A 118 1.52 7.03 7.60
N ILE A 119 2.61 6.52 7.05
CA ILE A 119 2.90 6.60 5.61
C ILE A 119 1.86 5.79 4.82
N CYS A 120 1.56 4.58 5.26
CA CYS A 120 0.54 3.73 4.64
C CYS A 120 -0.86 4.39 4.66
N GLU A 121 -1.24 4.99 5.80
CA GLU A 121 -2.49 5.75 5.92
C GLU A 121 -2.54 6.94 4.94
N GLN A 122 -1.47 7.73 4.85
CA GLN A 122 -1.40 8.86 3.91
C GLN A 122 -1.44 8.39 2.46
N TYR A 123 -0.72 7.33 2.13
CA TYR A 123 -0.73 6.76 0.78
C TYR A 123 -2.12 6.24 0.40
N PHE A 124 -2.81 5.55 1.32
CA PHE A 124 -4.19 5.12 1.11
C PHE A 124 -5.13 6.31 0.83
N ILE A 125 -4.98 7.41 1.59
CA ILE A 125 -5.77 8.64 1.37
C ILE A 125 -5.46 9.27 0.00
N LEU A 126 -4.20 9.29 -0.43
CA LEU A 126 -3.81 9.80 -1.74
C LEU A 126 -4.48 9.00 -2.86
N ARG A 127 -4.45 7.68 -2.76
CA ARG A 127 -5.10 6.78 -3.71
C ARG A 127 -6.62 6.96 -3.71
N LEU A 128 -7.22 6.98 -2.55
CA LEU A 128 -8.67 7.22 -2.39
C LEU A 128 -9.13 8.55 -3.02
N ASN A 129 -8.24 9.53 -3.05
CA ASN A 129 -8.47 10.84 -3.66
C ASN A 129 -8.25 10.87 -5.19
N GLY A 130 -8.00 9.73 -5.83
CA GLY A 130 -7.80 9.64 -7.27
C GLY A 130 -6.45 10.15 -7.77
N GLN A 131 -5.44 10.16 -6.89
CA GLN A 131 -4.08 10.61 -7.23
C GLN A 131 -3.18 9.47 -7.73
N SER A 132 -3.76 8.31 -8.00
CA SER A 132 -3.06 7.11 -8.44
C SER A 132 -4.00 6.16 -9.18
N ASP A 133 -3.48 5.41 -10.15
CA ASP A 133 -4.27 4.61 -11.09
C ASP A 133 -4.61 3.18 -10.61
N GLY A 134 -4.07 2.73 -9.48
CA GLY A 134 -4.30 1.36 -9.03
C GLY A 134 -5.59 1.18 -8.20
N THR A 135 -5.97 -0.08 -7.95
CA THR A 135 -7.12 -0.44 -7.12
C THR A 135 -6.80 -0.28 -5.63
N LEU A 136 -7.81 0.07 -4.83
CA LEU A 136 -7.64 0.17 -3.37
C LEU A 136 -7.58 -1.22 -2.72
N SER A 137 -8.24 -2.22 -3.30
CA SER A 137 -8.17 -3.60 -2.81
C SER A 137 -6.75 -4.14 -2.81
N SER A 138 -5.96 -3.88 -3.86
CA SER A 138 -4.56 -4.33 -3.90
C SER A 138 -3.72 -3.73 -2.77
N VAL A 139 -3.98 -2.47 -2.39
CA VAL A 139 -3.32 -1.83 -1.25
C VAL A 139 -3.75 -2.47 0.07
N LEU A 140 -5.05 -2.74 0.24
CA LEU A 140 -5.57 -3.37 1.45
C LEU A 140 -5.11 -4.83 1.59
N ASP A 141 -5.00 -5.56 0.48
CA ASP A 141 -4.46 -6.93 0.46
C ASP A 141 -3.00 -6.98 0.94
N ASP A 142 -2.22 -5.96 0.61
CA ASP A 142 -0.86 -5.82 1.13
C ASP A 142 -0.86 -5.40 2.61
N TYR A 143 -1.72 -4.47 3.00
CA TYR A 143 -1.75 -3.93 4.37
C TYR A 143 -2.21 -4.94 5.42
N VAL A 144 -3.06 -5.92 5.05
CA VAL A 144 -3.52 -6.97 5.98
C VAL A 144 -2.38 -7.79 6.57
N GLU A 145 -1.22 -7.78 5.93
CA GLU A 145 -0.04 -8.46 6.47
C GLU A 145 0.49 -7.82 7.76
N LEU A 146 0.28 -6.51 7.96
CA LEU A 146 0.83 -5.74 9.07
C LEU A 146 -0.21 -5.08 9.97
N PHE A 147 -1.39 -4.76 9.45
CA PHE A 147 -2.34 -3.86 10.10
C PHE A 147 -3.74 -4.46 10.20
N ASP A 148 -4.49 -4.01 11.19
CA ASP A 148 -5.94 -4.10 11.17
C ASP A 148 -6.48 -3.17 10.06
N LEU A 149 -7.36 -3.67 9.21
CA LEU A 149 -7.90 -2.93 8.08
C LEU A 149 -9.11 -2.04 8.46
N GLU A 150 -9.73 -2.23 9.62
CA GLU A 150 -10.91 -1.44 10.02
C GLU A 150 -10.64 0.07 9.97
N PRO A 151 -9.50 0.62 10.44
CA PRO A 151 -9.21 2.04 10.31
C PRO A 151 -9.19 2.55 8.86
N PHE A 152 -8.67 1.77 7.91
CA PHE A 152 -8.64 2.12 6.49
C PHE A 152 -10.04 2.10 5.88
N TYR A 153 -10.86 1.11 6.24
CA TYR A 153 -12.26 1.09 5.83
C TYR A 153 -13.05 2.28 6.41
N GLN A 154 -12.75 2.72 7.64
CA GLN A 154 -13.37 3.92 8.20
C GLN A 154 -12.95 5.19 7.47
N ILE A 155 -11.68 5.34 7.07
CA ILE A 155 -11.21 6.43 6.23
C ILE A 155 -11.98 6.45 4.91
N TRP A 156 -12.10 5.30 4.25
CA TRP A 156 -12.85 5.18 3.00
C TRP A 156 -14.33 5.52 3.19
N PHE A 157 -14.96 4.94 4.20
CA PHE A 157 -16.36 5.18 4.51
C PHE A 157 -16.66 6.66 4.76
N ASN A 158 -15.76 7.38 5.44
CA ASN A 158 -15.94 8.79 5.78
C ASN A 158 -15.52 9.76 4.65
N ALA A 159 -14.93 9.26 3.58
CA ALA A 159 -14.55 10.10 2.46
C ALA A 159 -15.79 10.67 1.73
N GLU A 160 -15.76 11.99 1.47
CA GLU A 160 -16.87 12.70 0.82
C GLU A 160 -16.66 12.90 -0.68
N LYS A 161 -15.45 12.58 -1.19
CA LYS A 161 -15.11 12.78 -2.60
C LYS A 161 -15.77 11.75 -3.51
N GLU A 162 -16.16 12.17 -4.70
CA GLU A 162 -16.74 11.33 -5.74
C GLU A 162 -15.77 10.16 -6.11
N SER A 163 -14.45 10.41 -6.09
CA SER A 163 -13.44 9.38 -6.33
C SER A 163 -13.56 8.18 -5.37
N ALA A 164 -13.91 8.42 -4.11
CA ALA A 164 -14.12 7.35 -3.13
C ALA A 164 -15.31 6.45 -3.50
N ILE A 165 -16.35 7.05 -4.07
CA ILE A 165 -17.53 6.33 -4.60
C ILE A 165 -17.11 5.53 -5.84
N ASP A 166 -16.32 6.12 -6.73
CA ASP A 166 -15.84 5.44 -7.93
C ASP A 166 -15.01 4.22 -7.60
N HIS A 167 -14.07 4.35 -6.68
CA HIS A 167 -13.30 3.22 -6.19
C HIS A 167 -14.21 2.13 -5.62
N PHE A 168 -15.19 2.50 -4.80
CA PHE A 168 -16.11 1.52 -4.24
C PHE A 168 -16.89 0.75 -5.32
N ILE A 169 -17.43 1.44 -6.31
CA ILE A 169 -18.18 0.82 -7.41
C ILE A 169 -17.30 -0.18 -8.18
N ILE A 170 -16.10 0.23 -8.55
CA ILE A 170 -15.13 -0.61 -9.28
C ILE A 170 -14.78 -1.86 -8.46
N GLU A 171 -14.43 -1.70 -7.20
CA GLU A 171 -14.04 -2.80 -6.32
C GLU A 171 -15.20 -3.75 -6.02
N ALA A 172 -16.42 -3.21 -5.91
CA ALA A 172 -17.63 -4.00 -5.72
C ALA A 172 -17.95 -4.87 -6.95
N GLU A 173 -17.79 -4.34 -8.16
CA GLU A 173 -17.97 -5.08 -9.41
C GLU A 173 -16.96 -6.24 -9.52
N HIS A 174 -15.76 -6.08 -8.96
CA HIS A 174 -14.72 -7.12 -8.92
C HIS A 174 -14.78 -8.03 -7.69
N GLN A 175 -15.74 -7.84 -6.79
CA GLN A 175 -15.92 -8.60 -5.54
C GLN A 175 -14.69 -8.58 -4.62
N CYS A 176 -13.91 -7.50 -4.65
CA CYS A 176 -12.65 -7.34 -3.91
C CYS A 176 -12.83 -6.67 -2.54
N ILE A 177 -14.05 -6.42 -2.08
CA ILE A 177 -14.36 -5.70 -0.85
C ILE A 177 -14.83 -6.66 0.26
N ALA A 178 -14.35 -6.44 1.48
CA ALA A 178 -14.84 -7.18 2.64
C ALA A 178 -16.36 -7.02 2.80
N LYS A 179 -17.09 -8.14 2.93
CA LYS A 179 -18.55 -8.19 2.92
C LYS A 179 -19.22 -7.21 3.91
N VAL A 180 -18.66 -7.07 5.11
CA VAL A 180 -19.22 -6.17 6.15
C VAL A 180 -19.10 -4.71 5.74
N PHE A 181 -17.94 -4.31 5.19
CA PHE A 181 -17.73 -2.95 4.69
C PHE A 181 -18.62 -2.67 3.48
N TYR A 182 -18.74 -3.63 2.57
CA TYR A 182 -19.59 -3.54 1.39
C TYR A 182 -21.03 -3.11 1.76
N TRP A 183 -21.67 -3.79 2.69
CA TRP A 183 -23.06 -3.48 3.08
C TRP A 183 -23.19 -2.09 3.70
N LYS A 184 -22.30 -1.72 4.62
CA LYS A 184 -22.28 -0.38 5.20
C LYS A 184 -22.15 0.72 4.14
N TYR A 185 -21.34 0.46 3.09
CA TYR A 185 -21.12 1.45 2.04
C TYR A 185 -22.31 1.53 1.08
N VAL A 186 -22.97 0.44 0.77
CA VAL A 186 -24.23 0.43 -0.02
C VAL A 186 -25.30 1.27 0.65
N ASP A 187 -25.55 1.08 1.95
CA ASP A 187 -26.50 1.90 2.73
C ASP A 187 -26.14 3.41 2.64
N LYS A 188 -24.87 3.74 2.69
CA LYS A 188 -24.38 5.12 2.50
C LYS A 188 -24.68 5.63 1.09
N LEU A 189 -24.45 4.81 0.05
CA LEU A 189 -24.73 5.21 -1.34
C LEU A 189 -26.23 5.42 -1.58
N GLU A 190 -27.10 4.62 -0.99
CA GLU A 190 -28.56 4.85 -1.04
C GLU A 190 -28.93 6.20 -0.43
N THR A 191 -28.32 6.56 0.71
CA THR A 191 -28.53 7.87 1.34
C THR A 191 -28.08 9.01 0.43
N ILE A 192 -26.86 8.90 -0.15
CA ILE A 192 -26.33 9.88 -1.09
C ILE A 192 -27.23 10.02 -2.32
N TYR A 193 -27.74 8.89 -2.86
CA TYR A 193 -28.66 8.88 -4.00
C TYR A 193 -29.94 9.65 -3.72
N LEU A 194 -30.49 9.52 -2.53
CA LEU A 194 -31.71 10.22 -2.13
C LEU A 194 -31.50 11.73 -1.93
N GLU A 195 -30.34 12.13 -1.43
CA GLU A 195 -30.02 13.51 -1.05
C GLU A 195 -29.37 14.33 -2.17
N THR A 196 -28.69 13.67 -3.12
CA THR A 196 -27.93 14.41 -4.15
C THR A 196 -28.83 15.09 -5.18
N THR A 197 -28.48 16.31 -5.53
CA THR A 197 -29.05 17.06 -6.65
C THR A 197 -28.20 16.95 -7.92
N ASP A 198 -27.01 16.35 -7.84
CA ASP A 198 -26.14 16.13 -9.00
C ASP A 198 -26.71 15.00 -9.87
N LEU A 199 -27.23 15.36 -11.04
CA LEU A 199 -27.84 14.41 -11.98
C LEU A 199 -26.86 13.35 -12.53
N LYS A 200 -25.57 13.71 -12.66
CA LYS A 200 -24.55 12.78 -13.15
C LYS A 200 -24.26 11.72 -12.10
N LEU A 201 -24.03 12.15 -10.86
CA LEU A 201 -23.82 11.26 -9.73
C LEU A 201 -25.07 10.38 -9.50
N LYS A 202 -26.25 10.97 -9.53
CA LYS A 202 -27.52 10.24 -9.37
C LYS A 202 -27.68 9.12 -10.39
N LYS A 203 -27.42 9.39 -11.68
CA LYS A 203 -27.49 8.38 -12.75
C LYS A 203 -26.48 7.26 -12.56
N LYS A 204 -25.28 7.56 -12.05
CA LYS A 204 -24.23 6.60 -11.76
C LYS A 204 -24.65 5.65 -10.64
N LEU A 205 -25.16 6.24 -9.54
CA LEU A 205 -25.63 5.47 -8.39
C LEU A 205 -26.88 4.63 -8.72
N ASP A 206 -27.80 5.16 -9.52
CA ASP A 206 -28.97 4.43 -10.00
C ASP A 206 -28.58 3.13 -10.71
N LYS A 207 -27.66 3.25 -11.68
CA LYS A 207 -27.15 2.08 -12.40
C LYS A 207 -26.50 1.05 -11.46
N PHE A 208 -25.68 1.53 -10.51
CA PHE A 208 -25.00 0.65 -9.57
C PHE A 208 -26.02 -0.07 -8.65
N LEU A 209 -26.92 0.68 -8.03
CA LEU A 209 -27.91 0.15 -7.09
C LEU A 209 -28.88 -0.83 -7.78
N ASP A 210 -29.31 -0.56 -9.00
CA ASP A 210 -30.15 -1.48 -9.78
C ASP A 210 -29.44 -2.82 -10.06
N GLN A 211 -28.18 -2.79 -10.44
CA GLN A 211 -27.39 -3.99 -10.65
C GLN A 211 -27.21 -4.80 -9.39
N HIS A 212 -27.00 -4.13 -8.26
CA HIS A 212 -26.81 -4.80 -6.95
C HIS A 212 -28.09 -5.30 -6.30
N GLN A 213 -29.23 -4.68 -6.56
CA GLN A 213 -30.54 -5.24 -6.12
C GLN A 213 -30.86 -6.57 -6.81
N SER A 214 -30.47 -6.75 -8.08
CA SER A 214 -30.63 -8.04 -8.76
C SER A 214 -29.68 -9.11 -8.19
N TYR A 215 -28.46 -8.75 -7.86
CA TYR A 215 -27.48 -9.64 -7.24
C TYR A 215 -27.88 -10.11 -5.83
N LEU A 216 -28.58 -9.26 -5.10
CA LEU A 216 -29.15 -9.61 -3.78
C LEU A 216 -30.23 -10.67 -3.85
N LYS A 217 -31.06 -10.66 -4.89
CA LYS A 217 -32.10 -11.68 -5.09
C LYS A 217 -31.50 -13.05 -5.34
N ASP A 218 -30.34 -13.12 -6.00
CA ASP A 218 -29.67 -14.37 -6.33
C ASP A 218 -28.83 -14.96 -5.15
N LEU A 219 -28.50 -14.14 -4.15
CA LEU A 219 -27.73 -14.55 -2.96
C LEU A 219 -28.61 -14.98 -1.77
N TYR A 220 -29.92 -14.65 -1.79
CA TYR A 220 -30.85 -14.91 -0.69
C TYR A 220 -32.05 -15.80 -1.08
N LEU A 221 -32.06 -16.33 -2.31
CA LEU A 221 -32.91 -17.42 -2.76
C LEU A 221 -32.11 -18.71 -2.92
#